data_bb88b0cfb7f2747c399d96484cf41ec3
#
_entry.id   bb88b0cfb7f2747c399d96484cf41ec3
#
_cell.length_a   1.000
_cell.length_b   1.000
_cell.length_c   1.000
_cell.angle_alpha   90.00
_cell.angle_beta   90.00
_cell.angle_gamma   90.00
#
_symmetry.space_group_name_H-M   'P 1'
#
loop_
_entity.id
_entity.type
_entity.pdbx_description
1 polymer ?
#
loop_
_entity_poly.entity_id
_entity_poly.type
_entity_poly.pdbx_seq_one_letter_code
_entity_poly.pdbx_strand_id
1 'polypeptide(L)'
;MSNQNAMFSPQENEPRQPGNTDPREQPQAQQTWQEVPPRVEQHYSDQENYDYSAGYSGMESGGDWMSHQKLRPPREVPVWQWILGGIILLIVASALSSLINFILGTIFLVLGVVVVILAISQLSIRTITVPPQTFTLNEQPKLVIHNPTGSIRIHRGETNRVEVKATKYVNGWFGSANEGTVNFVQDGATINVTTVSGYTWSPLGGLRNVTLDITTPEASDIQIEGNAGEIHIEGISGQVRVGTNAGTIDVQQATLGEQSNLKTNAGTITARQTTLRGNTRFDTNAGTISFDGVLDPQGNYSFITNLGTIDVVLHGNPSFVLAAATDLGTVHNDFGGPTVGPAPHARLELRTNLGTVTVRRG
;
A
#
# COMPACT_ATOMS: atom_id res chain seq x y z
N MET A 1 -31.35 39.26 -65.58
CA MET A 1 -32.48 38.47 -65.07
C MET A 1 -32.07 37.91 -63.77
N SER A 2 -32.27 38.67 -62.67
CA SER A 2 -33.38 38.49 -61.69
C SER A 2 -33.45 37.10 -61.13
N ASN A 3 -33.20 36.82 -59.86
CA ASN A 3 -33.88 37.20 -58.65
C ASN A 3 -33.20 36.56 -57.43
N GLN A 4 -33.00 37.32 -56.40
CA GLN A 4 -33.71 37.41 -55.10
C GLN A 4 -33.24 36.41 -54.04
N ASN A 5 -32.51 36.88 -53.11
CA ASN A 5 -32.75 37.13 -51.67
C ASN A 5 -33.52 36.06 -50.91
N ALA A 6 -32.89 35.47 -49.92
CA ALA A 6 -33.49 35.27 -48.60
C ALA A 6 -32.42 35.43 -47.52
N MET A 7 -32.51 36.52 -46.77
CA MET A 7 -31.85 36.76 -45.47
C MET A 7 -32.39 35.77 -44.47
N PHE A 8 -31.48 35.09 -43.76
CA PHE A 8 -31.76 34.53 -42.44
C PHE A 8 -30.73 35.08 -41.45
N SER A 9 -31.25 35.87 -40.53
CA SER A 9 -30.52 36.39 -39.39
C SER A 9 -30.22 35.27 -38.39
N PRO A 10 -29.01 35.21 -37.80
CA PRO A 10 -28.77 34.36 -36.64
C PRO A 10 -29.31 35.07 -35.41
N GLN A 11 -30.13 34.34 -34.63
CA GLN A 11 -30.50 34.71 -33.27
C GLN A 11 -29.26 34.61 -32.36
N GLU A 12 -28.94 35.71 -31.75
CA GLU A 12 -28.00 35.94 -30.69
C GLU A 12 -28.51 35.17 -29.43
N ASN A 13 -27.81 34.12 -29.05
CA ASN A 13 -28.02 33.47 -27.76
C ASN A 13 -27.12 34.15 -26.70
N GLU A 14 -27.75 35.00 -25.91
CA GLU A 14 -27.15 35.58 -24.70
C GLU A 14 -26.72 34.47 -23.73
N PRO A 15 -25.51 34.47 -23.16
CA PRO A 15 -25.15 33.58 -22.10
C PRO A 15 -25.79 34.01 -20.77
N ARG A 16 -26.62 33.15 -20.21
CA ARG A 16 -27.16 33.33 -18.86
C ARG A 16 -26.01 33.35 -17.84
N GLN A 17 -25.94 34.44 -17.10
CA GLN A 17 -25.09 34.56 -15.91
C GLN A 17 -25.48 33.51 -14.87
N PRO A 18 -24.54 32.83 -14.22
CA PRO A 18 -24.84 31.97 -13.08
C PRO A 18 -25.20 32.82 -11.87
N GLY A 19 -26.37 32.57 -11.34
CA GLY A 19 -26.91 33.20 -10.14
C GLY A 19 -26.00 32.96 -8.92
N ASN A 20 -25.88 34.04 -8.19
CA ASN A 20 -25.28 34.19 -6.90
C ASN A 20 -25.98 33.24 -5.90
N THR A 21 -25.42 32.08 -5.59
CA THR A 21 -25.89 31.20 -4.52
C THR A 21 -25.23 31.58 -3.20
N ASP A 22 -26.07 31.94 -2.23
CA ASP A 22 -25.76 32.24 -0.84
C ASP A 22 -24.86 31.12 -0.22
N PRO A 23 -23.74 31.43 0.48
CA PRO A 23 -22.82 30.44 1.04
C PRO A 23 -23.37 29.65 2.24
N ARG A 24 -24.65 29.75 2.58
CA ARG A 24 -25.21 29.14 3.79
C ARG A 24 -26.01 27.86 3.61
N GLU A 25 -26.14 27.36 2.39
CA GLU A 25 -26.79 26.06 2.16
C GLU A 25 -25.78 25.01 1.66
N GLN A 26 -24.97 24.51 2.60
CA GLN A 26 -24.32 23.22 2.44
C GLN A 26 -25.25 22.14 3.01
N PRO A 27 -25.60 21.09 2.27
CA PRO A 27 -26.29 19.94 2.83
C PRO A 27 -25.34 19.26 3.82
N GLN A 28 -25.71 19.27 5.09
CA GLN A 28 -25.07 18.45 6.10
C GLN A 28 -25.18 16.98 5.68
N ALA A 29 -24.06 16.36 5.39
CA ALA A 29 -23.96 14.91 5.31
C ALA A 29 -24.41 14.33 6.65
N GLN A 30 -25.56 13.67 6.64
CA GLN A 30 -26.04 12.87 7.77
C GLN A 30 -25.00 11.79 8.06
N GLN A 31 -24.22 12.02 9.11
CA GLN A 31 -23.47 10.95 9.77
C GLN A 31 -24.50 10.04 10.42
N THR A 32 -24.75 8.90 9.82
CA THR A 32 -25.44 7.78 10.47
C THR A 32 -24.53 7.30 11.60
N TRP A 33 -24.90 7.69 12.82
CA TRP A 33 -24.36 7.11 14.03
C TRP A 33 -24.83 5.66 14.09
N GLN A 34 -23.92 4.72 13.96
CA GLN A 34 -24.20 3.34 14.33
C GLN A 34 -24.47 3.35 15.84
N GLU A 35 -25.69 3.00 16.20
CA GLU A 35 -26.08 2.75 17.59
C GLU A 35 -25.19 1.66 18.18
N VAL A 36 -24.41 2.06 19.17
CA VAL A 36 -23.69 1.15 20.05
C VAL A 36 -24.74 0.45 20.90
N PRO A 37 -24.83 -0.88 20.94
CA PRO A 37 -25.80 -1.56 21.80
C PRO A 37 -25.55 -1.19 23.27
N PRO A 38 -26.62 -1.05 24.07
CA PRO A 38 -26.51 -0.62 25.45
C PRO A 38 -25.72 -1.65 26.27
N ARG A 39 -24.74 -1.14 26.98
CA ARG A 39 -23.97 -1.87 27.99
C ARG A 39 -24.93 -2.39 29.05
N VAL A 40 -25.07 -3.69 29.17
CA VAL A 40 -25.81 -4.33 30.26
C VAL A 40 -25.03 -4.04 31.54
N GLU A 41 -25.51 -3.09 32.32
CA GLU A 41 -25.10 -2.90 33.71
C GLU A 41 -25.65 -4.08 34.53
N GLN A 42 -24.75 -4.93 34.99
CA GLN A 42 -25.08 -5.91 36.02
C GLN A 42 -25.31 -5.15 37.33
N HIS A 43 -26.57 -5.02 37.65
CA HIS A 43 -27.00 -4.60 39.00
C HIS A 43 -26.57 -5.69 40.00
N TYR A 44 -25.57 -5.37 40.77
CA TYR A 44 -25.30 -6.02 42.05
C TYR A 44 -26.39 -5.49 43.01
N SER A 45 -27.42 -6.28 43.32
CA SER A 45 -28.35 -5.97 44.37
C SER A 45 -27.75 -6.44 45.72
N ASP A 46 -27.53 -5.43 46.52
CA ASP A 46 -27.08 -5.51 47.90
C ASP A 46 -28.04 -6.21 48.78
N GLN A 47 -27.47 -7.03 49.67
CA GLN A 47 -27.79 -7.23 51.10
C GLN A 47 -29.23 -6.96 51.53
N GLU A 48 -29.94 -8.06 51.74
CA GLU A 48 -31.06 -8.05 52.67
C GLU A 48 -30.55 -8.06 54.10
N ASN A 49 -30.75 -6.91 54.72
CA ASN A 49 -30.59 -6.65 56.13
C ASN A 49 -31.78 -7.21 56.89
N TYR A 50 -31.59 -8.30 57.62
CA TYR A 50 -32.61 -8.82 58.53
C TYR A 50 -32.63 -7.95 59.80
N ASP A 51 -33.65 -7.13 59.89
CA ASP A 51 -33.97 -6.33 61.08
C ASP A 51 -34.74 -7.21 62.10
N TYR A 52 -34.15 -7.42 63.25
CA TYR A 52 -34.76 -8.05 64.43
C TYR A 52 -35.47 -6.99 65.25
N SER A 53 -36.79 -6.92 65.16
CA SER A 53 -37.56 -6.25 66.23
C SER A 53 -38.91 -6.91 66.44
N ALA A 54 -38.96 -7.57 67.53
CA ALA A 54 -39.97 -7.64 68.56
C ALA A 54 -41.46 -7.41 68.18
N GLY A 55 -42.25 -8.37 68.47
CA GLY A 55 -43.70 -8.25 68.61
C GLY A 55 -44.26 -9.42 69.40
N TYR A 56 -44.19 -9.35 70.72
CA TYR A 56 -44.97 -10.16 71.65
C TYR A 56 -46.45 -9.82 71.47
N SER A 57 -47.34 -10.82 71.29
CA SER A 57 -48.52 -11.04 72.13
C SER A 57 -49.46 -12.04 71.48
N GLY A 58 -50.04 -12.92 72.34
CA GLY A 58 -51.24 -13.67 72.03
C GLY A 58 -51.19 -15.13 72.43
N MET A 59 -51.57 -15.40 73.67
CA MET A 59 -51.98 -16.68 74.19
C MET A 59 -53.09 -17.29 73.34
N GLU A 60 -53.06 -18.64 73.13
CA GLU A 60 -54.00 -19.55 73.79
C GLU A 60 -53.82 -20.99 73.25
N SER A 61 -53.61 -21.83 74.21
CA SER A 61 -54.12 -23.15 74.49
C SER A 61 -54.33 -24.17 73.36
N GLY A 62 -53.74 -25.33 73.60
CA GLY A 62 -54.39 -26.61 73.28
C GLY A 62 -53.61 -27.50 72.32
N GLY A 63 -53.13 -28.59 72.86
CA GLY A 63 -52.91 -29.78 72.03
C GLY A 63 -51.53 -30.42 72.14
N ASP A 64 -51.41 -31.21 73.16
CA ASP A 64 -50.47 -32.27 73.43
C ASP A 64 -50.24 -33.19 72.23
N TRP A 65 -49.07 -33.08 71.57
CA TRP A 65 -48.54 -34.09 70.67
C TRP A 65 -47.02 -34.11 70.75
N MET A 66 -46.48 -34.50 71.88
CA MET A 66 -45.07 -34.86 71.94
C MET A 66 -44.91 -36.29 71.33
N SER A 67 -44.74 -36.28 70.00
CA SER A 67 -44.06 -37.40 69.36
C SER A 67 -42.54 -37.22 69.51
N HIS A 68 -41.95 -37.96 70.39
CA HIS A 68 -40.53 -38.08 70.55
C HIS A 68 -39.87 -38.62 69.26
N GLN A 69 -39.55 -37.74 68.35
CA GLN A 69 -38.55 -38.05 67.33
C GLN A 69 -37.21 -38.12 68.07
N LYS A 70 -36.77 -39.28 68.41
CA LYS A 70 -35.39 -39.56 68.79
C LYS A 70 -34.50 -39.12 67.61
N LEU A 71 -33.94 -37.91 67.66
CA LEU A 71 -32.86 -37.52 66.83
C LEU A 71 -31.73 -38.55 67.04
N ARG A 72 -31.50 -39.39 66.05
CA ARG A 72 -30.32 -40.26 66.06
C ARG A 72 -29.11 -39.33 66.15
N PRO A 73 -28.17 -39.61 67.14
CA PRO A 73 -26.95 -38.78 67.19
C PRO A 73 -26.25 -38.88 65.83
N PRO A 74 -25.66 -37.77 65.33
CA PRO A 74 -24.88 -37.83 64.13
C PRO A 74 -23.83 -38.91 64.26
N ARG A 75 -23.79 -39.82 63.30
CA ARG A 75 -22.84 -40.90 63.23
C ARG A 75 -21.46 -40.30 63.21
N GLU A 76 -20.73 -40.31 64.32
CA GLU A 76 -19.36 -39.80 64.37
C GLU A 76 -18.53 -40.58 63.37
N VAL A 77 -18.22 -39.94 62.25
CA VAL A 77 -17.31 -40.55 61.27
C VAL A 77 -15.92 -40.50 61.86
N PRO A 78 -15.29 -41.69 62.06
CA PRO A 78 -14.00 -41.73 62.73
C PRO A 78 -12.97 -40.84 61.94
N VAL A 79 -12.21 -40.05 62.68
CA VAL A 79 -11.25 -39.03 62.16
C VAL A 79 -10.31 -39.61 61.09
N TRP A 80 -9.96 -40.89 61.19
CA TRP A 80 -9.11 -41.57 60.19
C TRP A 80 -9.73 -41.62 58.80
N GLN A 81 -11.08 -41.64 58.67
CA GLN A 81 -11.75 -41.62 57.36
C GLN A 81 -11.61 -40.23 56.70
N TRP A 82 -11.60 -39.16 57.47
CA TRP A 82 -11.31 -37.83 56.96
C TRP A 82 -9.86 -37.64 56.49
N ILE A 83 -8.92 -38.26 57.24
CA ILE A 83 -7.50 -38.25 56.85
C ILE A 83 -7.30 -39.07 55.57
N LEU A 84 -7.94 -40.24 55.49
CA LEU A 84 -7.84 -41.08 54.29
C LEU A 84 -8.49 -40.44 53.08
N GLY A 85 -9.64 -39.76 53.23
CA GLY A 85 -10.30 -38.99 52.23
C GLY A 85 -9.44 -37.83 51.74
N GLY A 86 -8.76 -37.13 52.66
CA GLY A 86 -7.84 -36.05 52.33
C GLY A 86 -6.60 -36.53 51.55
N ILE A 87 -6.04 -37.65 51.90
CA ILE A 87 -4.91 -38.25 51.18
C ILE A 87 -5.32 -38.67 49.76
N ILE A 88 -6.49 -39.30 49.60
CA ILE A 88 -7.02 -39.71 48.31
C ILE A 88 -7.26 -38.44 47.43
N LEU A 89 -7.85 -37.40 48.02
CA LEU A 89 -8.10 -36.13 47.31
C LEU A 89 -6.79 -35.48 46.81
N LEU A 90 -5.75 -35.51 47.67
CA LEU A 90 -4.43 -34.98 47.29
C LEU A 90 -3.77 -35.80 46.18
N ILE A 91 -3.90 -37.12 46.20
CA ILE A 91 -3.37 -37.99 45.13
C ILE A 91 -4.12 -37.73 43.82
N VAL A 92 -5.45 -37.62 43.86
CA VAL A 92 -6.28 -37.33 42.68
C VAL A 92 -5.98 -35.93 42.13
N ALA A 93 -5.85 -34.95 43.02
CA ALA A 93 -5.51 -33.57 42.59
C ALA A 93 -4.11 -33.49 41.95
N SER A 94 -3.12 -34.24 42.51
CA SER A 94 -1.78 -34.28 41.92
C SER A 94 -1.75 -35.00 40.58
N ALA A 95 -2.48 -36.09 40.44
CA ALA A 95 -2.61 -36.82 39.17
C ALA A 95 -3.32 -35.96 38.09
N LEU A 96 -4.38 -35.24 38.49
CA LEU A 96 -5.12 -34.35 37.59
C LEU A 96 -4.25 -33.17 37.14
N SER A 97 -3.50 -32.57 38.08
CA SER A 97 -2.53 -31.52 37.77
C SER A 97 -1.45 -31.96 36.78
N SER A 98 -0.92 -33.18 36.99
CA SER A 98 0.06 -33.80 36.10
C SER A 98 -0.51 -34.04 34.70
N LEU A 99 -1.75 -34.53 34.62
CA LEU A 99 -2.45 -34.75 33.36
C LEU A 99 -2.70 -33.40 32.59
N ILE A 100 -3.13 -32.38 33.32
CA ILE A 100 -3.34 -31.02 32.71
C ILE A 100 -2.03 -30.45 32.19
N ASN A 101 -0.94 -30.56 32.97
CA ASN A 101 0.36 -30.07 32.53
C ASN A 101 0.90 -30.85 31.32
N PHE A 102 0.66 -32.19 31.28
CA PHE A 102 1.02 -33.01 30.12
C PHE A 102 0.23 -32.58 28.86
N ILE A 103 -1.08 -32.37 28.98
CA ILE A 103 -1.92 -31.92 27.87
C ILE A 103 -1.48 -30.52 27.38
N LEU A 104 -1.28 -29.57 28.31
CA LEU A 104 -0.79 -28.21 27.97
C LEU A 104 0.59 -28.29 27.32
N GLY A 105 1.52 -29.07 27.86
CA GLY A 105 2.85 -29.25 27.27
C GLY A 105 2.79 -29.83 25.85
N THR A 106 1.91 -30.80 25.62
CA THR A 106 1.69 -31.36 24.27
C THR A 106 1.10 -30.35 23.32
N ILE A 107 0.13 -29.54 23.75
CA ILE A 107 -0.46 -28.49 22.96
C ILE A 107 0.61 -27.45 22.58
N PHE A 108 1.42 -26.99 23.54
CA PHE A 108 2.50 -26.05 23.27
C PHE A 108 3.55 -26.60 22.31
N LEU A 109 3.90 -27.88 22.45
CA LEU A 109 4.84 -28.57 21.57
C LEU A 109 4.27 -28.61 20.12
N VAL A 110 3.02 -29.03 19.97
CA VAL A 110 2.35 -29.07 18.63
C VAL A 110 2.27 -27.68 18.03
N LEU A 111 1.89 -26.68 18.82
CA LEU A 111 1.83 -25.29 18.37
C LEU A 111 3.22 -24.77 17.95
N GLY A 112 4.24 -25.09 18.72
CA GLY A 112 5.64 -24.78 18.39
C GLY A 112 6.09 -25.42 17.07
N VAL A 113 5.77 -26.69 16.87
CA VAL A 113 6.08 -27.39 15.61
C VAL A 113 5.33 -26.77 14.44
N VAL A 114 4.05 -26.42 14.61
CA VAL A 114 3.26 -25.74 13.57
C VAL A 114 3.88 -24.40 13.22
N VAL A 115 4.27 -23.59 14.22
CA VAL A 115 4.92 -22.29 13.98
C VAL A 115 6.25 -22.48 13.24
N VAL A 116 7.06 -23.47 13.60
CA VAL A 116 8.32 -23.77 12.91
C VAL A 116 8.06 -24.20 11.46
N ILE A 117 7.09 -25.07 11.21
CA ILE A 117 6.72 -25.48 9.85
C ILE A 117 6.24 -24.28 9.03
N LEU A 118 5.41 -23.42 9.61
CA LEU A 118 4.96 -22.20 8.94
C LEU A 118 6.13 -21.24 8.65
N ALA A 119 7.06 -21.08 9.58
CA ALA A 119 8.24 -20.26 9.38
C ALA A 119 9.14 -20.81 8.26
N ILE A 120 9.39 -22.14 8.25
CA ILE A 120 10.17 -22.80 7.20
C ILE A 120 9.46 -22.69 5.84
N SER A 121 8.13 -22.83 5.81
CA SER A 121 7.34 -22.69 4.58
C SER A 121 7.46 -21.30 3.98
N GLN A 122 7.54 -20.25 4.80
CA GLN A 122 7.73 -18.86 4.34
C GLN A 122 9.15 -18.63 3.77
N LEU A 123 10.13 -19.40 4.19
CA LEU A 123 11.50 -19.32 3.66
C LEU A 123 11.66 -20.07 2.32
N SER A 124 10.74 -20.96 1.99
CA SER A 124 10.78 -21.74 0.74
C SER A 124 10.23 -20.91 -0.41
N ILE A 125 11.12 -20.24 -1.15
CA ILE A 125 10.76 -19.48 -2.36
C ILE A 125 10.97 -20.38 -3.57
N ARG A 126 9.94 -20.54 -4.38
CA ARG A 126 10.00 -21.20 -5.69
C ARG A 126 9.91 -20.15 -6.79
N THR A 127 10.78 -20.30 -7.77
CA THR A 127 10.80 -19.44 -8.96
C THR A 127 10.15 -20.19 -10.11
N ILE A 128 9.18 -19.54 -10.76
CA ILE A 128 8.45 -20.08 -11.91
C ILE A 128 8.63 -19.09 -13.05
N THR A 129 9.35 -19.50 -14.08
CA THR A 129 9.52 -18.69 -15.29
C THR A 129 8.34 -18.93 -16.23
N VAL A 130 7.70 -17.86 -16.65
CA VAL A 130 6.66 -17.88 -17.69
C VAL A 130 7.37 -17.93 -19.06
N PRO A 131 6.88 -18.69 -20.03
CA PRO A 131 7.45 -18.68 -21.38
C PRO A 131 7.55 -17.24 -21.91
N PRO A 132 8.70 -16.82 -22.46
CA PRO A 132 8.87 -15.49 -22.98
C PRO A 132 7.89 -15.24 -24.15
N GLN A 133 7.33 -14.05 -24.19
CA GLN A 133 6.47 -13.60 -25.28
C GLN A 133 7.24 -12.61 -26.14
N THR A 134 7.12 -12.77 -27.44
CA THR A 134 7.77 -11.90 -28.41
C THR A 134 6.73 -11.28 -29.32
N PHE A 135 6.80 -9.96 -29.47
CA PHE A 135 5.92 -9.15 -30.30
C PHE A 135 6.76 -8.49 -31.39
N THR A 136 6.32 -8.60 -32.64
CA THR A 136 6.94 -7.90 -33.75
C THR A 136 6.08 -6.71 -34.11
N LEU A 137 6.69 -5.55 -34.28
CA LEU A 137 6.01 -4.26 -34.46
C LEU A 137 6.61 -3.54 -35.64
N ASN A 138 5.78 -2.86 -36.41
CA ASN A 138 6.19 -2.03 -37.55
C ASN A 138 6.20 -0.54 -37.21
N GLU A 139 5.70 -0.19 -36.00
CA GLU A 139 5.56 1.17 -35.52
C GLU A 139 6.23 1.29 -34.13
N GLN A 140 6.39 2.52 -33.66
CA GLN A 140 6.91 2.80 -32.32
C GLN A 140 6.05 2.13 -31.26
N PRO A 141 6.59 1.21 -30.44
CA PRO A 141 5.83 0.52 -29.42
C PRO A 141 5.40 1.41 -28.28
N LYS A 142 4.19 1.16 -27.80
CA LYS A 142 3.69 1.69 -26.53
C LYS A 142 3.50 0.54 -25.57
N LEU A 143 4.30 0.53 -24.51
CA LEU A 143 4.20 -0.46 -23.42
C LEU A 143 3.30 0.07 -22.31
N VAL A 144 2.25 -0.68 -21.99
CA VAL A 144 1.38 -0.39 -20.84
C VAL A 144 1.51 -1.54 -19.86
N ILE A 145 2.10 -1.29 -18.70
CA ILE A 145 2.47 -2.30 -17.74
C ILE A 145 1.74 -2.03 -16.43
N HIS A 146 0.97 -3.00 -15.97
CA HIS A 146 0.36 -2.99 -14.65
C HIS A 146 0.92 -4.15 -13.82
N ASN A 147 1.81 -3.84 -12.89
CA ASN A 147 2.43 -4.81 -12.00
C ASN A 147 2.33 -4.37 -10.53
N PRO A 148 1.34 -4.85 -9.79
CA PRO A 148 1.11 -4.42 -8.42
C PRO A 148 2.31 -4.64 -7.50
N THR A 149 3.06 -5.73 -7.67
CA THR A 149 4.17 -6.05 -6.78
C THR A 149 5.27 -6.78 -7.52
N GLY A 150 6.49 -6.27 -7.41
CA GLY A 150 7.69 -6.86 -8.00
C GLY A 150 8.50 -5.87 -8.82
N SER A 151 9.61 -6.32 -9.35
CA SER A 151 10.53 -5.48 -10.11
C SER A 151 10.18 -5.48 -11.60
N ILE A 152 10.36 -4.33 -12.24
CA ILE A 152 10.22 -4.16 -13.69
C ILE A 152 11.56 -3.66 -14.21
N ARG A 153 12.13 -4.36 -15.17
CA ARG A 153 13.35 -3.95 -15.87
C ARG A 153 13.04 -3.81 -17.35
N ILE A 154 13.37 -2.67 -17.91
CA ILE A 154 13.17 -2.36 -19.32
C ILE A 154 14.52 -1.98 -19.90
N HIS A 155 14.94 -2.71 -20.93
CA HIS A 155 16.21 -2.48 -21.59
C HIS A 155 16.00 -2.22 -23.08
N ARG A 156 16.92 -1.45 -23.64
CA ARG A 156 17.01 -1.28 -25.08
C ARG A 156 17.32 -2.62 -25.77
N GLY A 157 16.60 -2.95 -26.82
CA GLY A 157 16.78 -4.11 -27.66
C GLY A 157 16.79 -3.81 -29.16
N GLU A 158 16.42 -4.82 -29.93
CA GLU A 158 16.34 -4.73 -31.39
C GLU A 158 15.19 -3.80 -31.84
N THR A 159 15.35 -3.21 -33.02
CA THR A 159 14.47 -2.19 -33.57
C THR A 159 13.16 -2.85 -33.84
N ASN A 160 12.44 -3.47 -33.97
CA ASN A 160 11.10 -3.96 -34.36
C ASN A 160 10.59 -5.10 -33.50
N ARG A 161 11.21 -5.30 -32.34
CA ARG A 161 10.88 -6.45 -31.49
C ARG A 161 10.77 -6.06 -30.05
N VAL A 162 9.69 -6.49 -29.41
CA VAL A 162 9.52 -6.43 -27.97
C VAL A 162 9.50 -7.86 -27.42
N GLU A 163 10.34 -8.14 -26.45
CA GLU A 163 10.37 -9.40 -25.73
C GLU A 163 10.04 -9.18 -24.26
N VAL A 164 9.11 -9.96 -23.73
CA VAL A 164 8.71 -9.88 -22.32
C VAL A 164 8.94 -11.23 -21.66
N LYS A 165 9.79 -11.23 -20.62
CA LYS A 165 10.03 -12.35 -19.74
C LYS A 165 9.42 -12.06 -18.37
N ALA A 166 8.62 -12.99 -17.87
CA ALA A 166 8.02 -12.86 -16.55
C ALA A 166 8.50 -14.00 -15.64
N THR A 167 8.91 -13.63 -14.44
CA THR A 167 9.33 -14.57 -13.40
C THR A 167 8.47 -14.39 -12.18
N LYS A 168 7.74 -15.44 -11.82
CA LYS A 168 6.88 -15.48 -10.61
C LYS A 168 7.68 -16.03 -9.43
N TYR A 169 7.58 -15.38 -8.28
CA TYR A 169 8.13 -15.85 -7.02
C TYR A 169 6.97 -16.27 -6.12
N VAL A 170 6.93 -17.56 -5.79
CA VAL A 170 5.86 -18.18 -5.01
C VAL A 170 6.45 -18.66 -3.69
N ASN A 171 5.80 -18.35 -2.58
CA ASN A 171 6.17 -18.80 -1.24
C ASN A 171 5.41 -20.06 -0.85
N GLY A 172 6.05 -20.87 -0.03
CA GLY A 172 5.44 -22.01 0.65
C GLY A 172 5.39 -23.30 -0.14
N TRP A 173 5.12 -24.39 0.56
CA TRP A 173 5.05 -25.72 -0.04
C TRP A 173 3.76 -25.94 -0.85
N PHE A 174 2.73 -25.16 -0.56
CA PHE A 174 1.39 -25.27 -1.16
C PHE A 174 1.10 -24.20 -2.19
N GLY A 175 2.04 -23.26 -2.43
CA GLY A 175 1.90 -22.25 -3.48
C GLY A 175 1.77 -22.92 -4.86
N SER A 176 0.67 -22.68 -5.54
CA SER A 176 0.41 -23.26 -6.86
C SER A 176 1.11 -22.47 -7.96
N ALA A 177 1.62 -23.16 -8.96
CA ALA A 177 2.14 -22.56 -10.20
C ALA A 177 1.10 -21.70 -10.93
N ASN A 178 -0.18 -21.98 -10.69
CA ASN A 178 -1.31 -21.27 -11.31
C ASN A 178 -1.71 -19.99 -10.53
N GLU A 179 -1.12 -19.71 -9.37
CA GLU A 179 -1.38 -18.49 -8.65
C GLU A 179 -0.76 -17.29 -9.37
N GLY A 180 -1.59 -16.29 -9.63
CA GLY A 180 -1.22 -15.10 -10.38
C GLY A 180 -1.08 -15.36 -11.87
N THR A 181 -1.78 -14.56 -12.63
CA THR A 181 -1.76 -14.63 -14.10
C THR A 181 -0.93 -13.45 -14.62
N VAL A 182 -0.08 -13.70 -15.58
CA VAL A 182 0.53 -12.66 -16.41
C VAL A 182 -0.17 -12.69 -17.75
N ASN A 183 -0.92 -11.65 -18.04
CA ASN A 183 -1.67 -11.49 -19.28
C ASN A 183 -0.92 -10.55 -20.21
N PHE A 184 -0.79 -10.98 -21.44
CA PHE A 184 -0.18 -10.21 -22.52
C PHE A 184 -1.24 -9.98 -23.60
N VAL A 185 -1.49 -8.73 -23.94
CA VAL A 185 -2.43 -8.34 -24.98
C VAL A 185 -1.77 -7.35 -25.90
N GLN A 186 -1.70 -7.66 -27.19
CA GLN A 186 -1.23 -6.74 -28.22
C GLN A 186 -2.43 -6.16 -28.95
N ASP A 187 -2.45 -4.84 -29.05
CA ASP A 187 -3.42 -4.08 -29.85
C ASP A 187 -2.66 -3.06 -30.71
N GLY A 188 -2.44 -3.40 -31.97
CA GLY A 188 -1.59 -2.64 -32.87
C GLY A 188 -0.16 -2.52 -32.34
N ALA A 189 0.32 -1.30 -32.14
CA ALA A 189 1.62 -1.00 -31.56
C ALA A 189 1.60 -0.97 -30.00
N THR A 190 0.44 -1.11 -29.37
CA THR A 190 0.31 -1.11 -27.92
C THR A 190 0.42 -2.54 -27.38
N ILE A 191 1.32 -2.75 -26.41
CA ILE A 191 1.47 -4.01 -25.71
C ILE A 191 1.08 -3.79 -24.24
N ASN A 192 0.00 -4.45 -23.83
CA ASN A 192 -0.49 -4.43 -22.46
C ASN A 192 0.04 -5.65 -21.70
N VAL A 193 0.76 -5.42 -20.63
CA VAL A 193 1.27 -6.45 -19.72
C VAL A 193 0.60 -6.26 -18.37
N THR A 194 -0.29 -7.15 -18.00
CA THR A 194 -0.99 -7.08 -16.70
C THR A 194 -0.64 -8.28 -15.86
N THR A 195 -0.12 -8.04 -14.67
CA THR A 195 0.08 -9.09 -13.69
C THR A 195 -1.05 -9.01 -12.65
N VAL A 196 -1.76 -10.11 -12.50
CA VAL A 196 -2.76 -10.25 -11.45
C VAL A 196 -2.09 -10.97 -10.28
N SER A 197 -1.76 -10.25 -9.24
CA SER A 197 -1.35 -10.87 -8.00
C SER A 197 -2.60 -11.37 -7.28
N GLY A 198 -2.79 -12.68 -7.27
CA GLY A 198 -3.72 -13.31 -6.34
C GLY A 198 -3.14 -13.16 -4.93
N TYR A 199 -3.34 -11.98 -4.31
CA TYR A 199 -2.94 -11.77 -2.93
C TYR A 199 -3.92 -12.51 -2.03
N THR A 200 -3.82 -13.83 -2.01
CA THR A 200 -4.39 -14.62 -0.93
C THR A 200 -3.38 -14.59 0.20
N TRP A 201 -3.70 -13.84 1.25
CA TRP A 201 -2.97 -13.96 2.51
C TRP A 201 -3.20 -15.38 3.03
N SER A 202 -2.39 -16.29 2.57
CA SER A 202 -2.39 -17.67 3.03
C SER A 202 -1.13 -17.90 3.84
N PRO A 203 -1.24 -18.29 5.10
CA PRO A 203 -0.08 -18.70 5.91
C PRO A 203 0.65 -19.91 5.32
N LEU A 204 0.01 -20.61 4.36
CA LEU A 204 0.54 -21.81 3.72
C LEU A 204 1.29 -21.53 2.41
N GLY A 205 1.29 -20.29 1.93
CA GLY A 205 1.98 -19.87 0.72
C GLY A 205 1.10 -19.12 -0.26
N GLY A 206 1.70 -18.51 -1.26
CA GLY A 206 1.03 -17.76 -2.32
C GLY A 206 2.01 -17.02 -3.22
N LEU A 207 1.49 -16.34 -4.25
CA LEU A 207 2.29 -15.48 -5.12
C LEU A 207 2.83 -14.31 -4.30
N ARG A 208 4.15 -14.15 -4.28
CA ARG A 208 4.83 -13.06 -3.59
C ARG A 208 5.00 -11.83 -4.46
N ASN A 209 5.60 -12.03 -5.61
CA ASN A 209 5.80 -10.97 -6.60
C ASN A 209 6.02 -11.55 -8.01
N VAL A 210 5.95 -10.66 -9.00
CA VAL A 210 6.30 -10.97 -10.40
C VAL A 210 7.38 -10.00 -10.83
N THR A 211 8.50 -10.51 -11.30
CA THR A 211 9.53 -9.72 -11.96
C THR A 211 9.31 -9.76 -13.46
N LEU A 212 9.23 -8.59 -14.08
CA LEU A 212 9.16 -8.42 -15.52
C LEU A 212 10.51 -7.93 -16.04
N ASP A 213 11.01 -8.61 -17.08
CA ASP A 213 12.21 -8.23 -17.82
C ASP A 213 11.79 -8.01 -19.27
N ILE A 214 11.88 -6.78 -19.75
CA ILE A 214 11.32 -6.36 -21.05
C ILE A 214 12.42 -5.75 -21.88
N THR A 215 12.61 -6.31 -23.06
CA THR A 215 13.50 -5.76 -24.05
C THR A 215 12.67 -5.10 -25.14
N THR A 216 12.90 -3.82 -25.42
CA THR A 216 12.10 -3.01 -26.36
C THR A 216 13.01 -2.14 -27.22
N PRO A 217 12.55 -1.69 -28.41
CA PRO A 217 13.29 -0.67 -29.18
C PRO A 217 13.61 0.58 -28.37
N GLU A 218 14.68 1.25 -28.72
CA GLU A 218 15.05 2.55 -28.10
C GLU A 218 13.90 3.55 -28.17
N ALA A 219 13.29 3.71 -29.34
CA ALA A 219 12.13 4.57 -29.54
C ALA A 219 10.88 3.87 -29.04
N SER A 220 10.54 4.01 -27.77
CA SER A 220 9.38 3.37 -27.12
C SER A 220 8.72 4.30 -26.11
N ASP A 221 7.39 4.32 -26.13
CA ASP A 221 6.59 4.98 -25.09
C ASP A 221 6.27 3.97 -23.99
N ILE A 222 6.46 4.40 -22.74
CA ILE A 222 6.33 3.52 -21.58
C ILE A 222 5.34 4.11 -20.59
N GLN A 223 4.35 3.31 -20.21
CA GLN A 223 3.44 3.60 -19.11
C GLN A 223 3.46 2.46 -18.10
N ILE A 224 3.84 2.75 -16.86
CA ILE A 224 3.93 1.76 -15.78
C ILE A 224 3.09 2.21 -14.60
N GLU A 225 2.27 1.30 -14.10
CA GLU A 225 1.53 1.44 -12.85
C GLU A 225 1.85 0.27 -11.92
N GLY A 226 2.34 0.60 -10.73
CA GLY A 226 2.71 -0.38 -9.70
C GLY A 226 2.33 0.09 -8.30
N ASN A 227 2.39 -0.80 -7.32
CA ASN A 227 2.22 -0.42 -5.91
C ASN A 227 3.54 -0.48 -5.16
N ALA A 228 4.31 -1.56 -5.36
CA ALA A 228 5.56 -1.74 -4.63
C ALA A 228 6.59 -2.50 -5.47
N GLY A 229 7.82 -1.99 -5.51
CA GLY A 229 8.92 -2.63 -6.22
C GLY A 229 9.93 -1.66 -6.80
N GLU A 230 10.86 -2.19 -7.55
CA GLU A 230 11.89 -1.45 -8.26
C GLU A 230 11.55 -1.39 -9.76
N ILE A 231 11.59 -0.21 -10.33
CA ILE A 231 11.39 0.03 -11.75
C ILE A 231 12.68 0.60 -12.31
N HIS A 232 13.31 -0.17 -13.21
CA HIS A 232 14.54 0.21 -13.88
C HIS A 232 14.31 0.33 -15.39
N ILE A 233 14.68 1.47 -15.96
CA ILE A 233 14.51 1.77 -17.39
C ILE A 233 15.83 2.24 -17.95
N GLU A 234 16.33 1.55 -18.96
CA GLU A 234 17.64 1.82 -19.54
C GLU A 234 17.59 1.92 -21.06
N GLY A 235 18.23 2.96 -21.61
CA GLY A 235 18.46 3.11 -23.05
C GLY A 235 17.22 3.43 -23.87
N ILE A 236 16.21 4.08 -23.28
CA ILE A 236 14.93 4.36 -23.93
C ILE A 236 14.81 5.84 -24.32
N SER A 237 14.22 6.10 -25.48
CA SER A 237 13.90 7.43 -25.99
C SER A 237 12.41 7.50 -26.32
N GLY A 238 11.63 8.24 -25.55
CA GLY A 238 10.19 8.36 -25.74
C GLY A 238 9.50 8.97 -24.52
N GLN A 239 8.17 8.91 -24.52
CA GLN A 239 7.37 9.33 -23.38
C GLN A 239 7.42 8.26 -22.28
N VAL A 240 7.79 8.64 -21.06
CA VAL A 240 7.87 7.73 -19.92
C VAL A 240 6.94 8.21 -18.81
N ARG A 241 5.91 7.43 -18.53
CA ARG A 241 4.96 7.66 -17.42
C ARG A 241 5.05 6.51 -16.43
N VAL A 242 5.50 6.79 -15.23
CA VAL A 242 5.66 5.79 -14.17
C VAL A 242 4.97 6.28 -12.91
N GLY A 243 4.08 5.45 -12.37
CA GLY A 243 3.43 5.65 -11.08
C GLY A 243 3.64 4.45 -10.16
N THR A 244 4.14 4.69 -8.94
CA THR A 244 4.22 3.66 -7.90
C THR A 244 3.86 4.26 -6.52
N ASN A 245 3.40 3.42 -5.59
CA ASN A 245 3.14 3.89 -4.23
C ASN A 245 4.40 3.81 -3.34
N ALA A 246 5.18 2.74 -3.50
CA ALA A 246 6.39 2.56 -2.71
C ALA A 246 7.48 1.89 -3.55
N GLY A 247 8.69 2.44 -3.55
CA GLY A 247 9.80 1.83 -4.26
C GLY A 247 10.74 2.82 -4.95
N THR A 248 11.58 2.28 -5.79
CA THR A 248 12.59 3.05 -6.52
C THR A 248 12.24 3.08 -8.01
N ILE A 249 12.33 4.27 -8.61
CA ILE A 249 12.31 4.46 -10.05
C ILE A 249 13.72 4.89 -10.46
N ASP A 250 14.38 4.07 -11.25
CA ASP A 250 15.73 4.33 -11.76
C ASP A 250 15.73 4.35 -13.29
N VAL A 251 16.10 5.48 -13.86
CA VAL A 251 16.15 5.72 -15.30
C VAL A 251 17.59 6.01 -15.67
N GLN A 252 18.12 5.27 -16.63
CA GLN A 252 19.52 5.44 -17.06
C GLN A 252 19.63 5.53 -18.57
N GLN A 253 20.56 6.36 -19.04
CA GLN A 253 20.91 6.50 -20.47
C GLN A 253 19.67 6.73 -21.36
N ALA A 254 18.73 7.53 -20.90
CA ALA A 254 17.43 7.70 -21.53
C ALA A 254 17.23 9.14 -22.07
N THR A 255 16.33 9.25 -23.02
CA THR A 255 15.79 10.55 -23.43
C THR A 255 14.30 10.57 -23.09
N LEU A 256 13.95 11.33 -22.06
CA LEU A 256 12.56 11.49 -21.66
C LEU A 256 11.89 12.53 -22.53
N GLY A 257 10.93 12.08 -23.31
CA GLY A 257 10.16 12.88 -24.24
C GLY A 257 9.08 13.74 -23.57
N GLU A 258 8.31 14.44 -24.39
CA GLU A 258 7.26 15.32 -23.91
C GLU A 258 6.22 14.60 -23.07
N GLN A 259 5.74 15.26 -22.00
CA GLN A 259 4.76 14.75 -21.03
C GLN A 259 5.22 13.51 -20.25
N SER A 260 6.52 13.33 -20.11
CA SER A 260 7.05 12.31 -19.20
C SER A 260 6.76 12.66 -17.74
N ASN A 261 6.36 11.66 -16.95
CA ASN A 261 5.99 11.84 -15.54
C ASN A 261 6.45 10.65 -14.71
N LEU A 262 7.33 10.87 -13.75
CA LEU A 262 7.82 9.87 -12.82
C LEU A 262 7.30 10.21 -11.42
N LYS A 263 6.47 9.33 -10.86
CA LYS A 263 5.80 9.58 -9.60
C LYS A 263 5.93 8.39 -8.63
N THR A 264 6.27 8.69 -7.37
CA THR A 264 6.17 7.75 -6.25
C THR A 264 5.57 8.44 -5.03
N ASN A 265 4.90 7.71 -4.14
CA ASN A 265 4.46 8.32 -2.88
C ASN A 265 5.55 8.22 -1.82
N ALA A 266 6.26 7.08 -1.75
CA ALA A 266 7.35 6.91 -0.81
C ALA A 266 8.50 6.17 -1.51
N GLY A 267 9.66 6.83 -1.66
CA GLY A 267 10.81 6.22 -2.30
C GLY A 267 11.71 7.18 -3.04
N THR A 268 12.53 6.64 -3.92
CA THR A 268 13.54 7.40 -4.65
C THR A 268 13.25 7.41 -6.15
N ILE A 269 13.37 8.56 -6.76
CA ILE A 269 13.40 8.71 -8.21
C ILE A 269 14.81 9.14 -8.61
N THR A 270 15.45 8.34 -9.43
CA THR A 270 16.80 8.62 -9.94
C THR A 270 16.78 8.61 -11.46
N ALA A 271 17.37 9.62 -12.08
CA ALA A 271 17.59 9.65 -13.52
C ALA A 271 19.05 10.04 -13.78
N ARG A 272 19.83 9.14 -14.36
CA ARG A 272 21.26 9.32 -14.62
C ARG A 272 21.56 9.26 -16.10
N GLN A 273 22.49 10.11 -16.54
CA GLN A 273 22.86 10.20 -17.97
C GLN A 273 21.63 10.38 -18.87
N THR A 274 20.69 11.18 -18.39
CA THR A 274 19.36 11.32 -18.99
C THR A 274 19.20 12.70 -19.61
N THR A 275 18.62 12.74 -20.81
CA THR A 275 18.24 13.98 -21.46
C THR A 275 16.75 14.21 -21.27
N LEU A 276 16.38 15.39 -20.78
CA LEU A 276 14.95 15.79 -20.67
C LEU A 276 14.56 16.67 -21.83
N ARG A 277 13.42 16.36 -22.46
CA ARG A 277 12.83 17.12 -23.57
C ARG A 277 11.37 17.44 -23.31
N GLY A 278 10.93 18.62 -23.73
CA GLY A 278 9.54 19.06 -23.58
C GLY A 278 9.15 19.26 -22.12
N ASN A 279 8.01 18.72 -21.71
CA ASN A 279 7.48 18.85 -20.36
C ASN A 279 7.73 17.57 -19.56
N THR A 280 8.56 17.63 -18.52
CA THR A 280 8.85 16.46 -17.68
C THR A 280 8.66 16.79 -16.20
N ARG A 281 8.02 15.86 -15.46
CA ARG A 281 7.73 16.02 -14.05
C ARG A 281 8.26 14.82 -13.24
N PHE A 282 8.91 15.11 -12.14
CA PHE A 282 9.32 14.17 -11.09
C PHE A 282 8.60 14.55 -9.80
N ASP A 283 7.89 13.59 -9.20
CA ASP A 283 7.02 13.86 -8.05
C ASP A 283 7.16 12.75 -7.00
N THR A 284 7.45 13.12 -5.75
CA THR A 284 7.39 12.20 -4.61
C THR A 284 6.79 12.89 -3.40
N ASN A 285 6.07 12.17 -2.54
CA ASN A 285 5.60 12.74 -1.29
C ASN A 285 6.67 12.66 -0.21
N ALA A 286 7.36 11.53 -0.12
CA ALA A 286 8.43 11.35 0.85
C ALA A 286 9.58 10.58 0.21
N GLY A 287 10.75 11.24 0.06
CA GLY A 287 11.90 10.60 -0.52
C GLY A 287 12.85 11.53 -1.23
N THR A 288 13.67 10.97 -2.11
CA THR A 288 14.72 11.69 -2.82
C THR A 288 14.44 11.70 -4.32
N ILE A 289 14.64 12.84 -4.95
CA ILE A 289 14.70 12.98 -6.39
C ILE A 289 16.14 13.35 -6.77
N SER A 290 16.78 12.53 -7.59
CA SER A 290 18.12 12.76 -8.10
C SER A 290 18.12 12.75 -9.63
N PHE A 291 18.55 13.81 -10.21
CA PHE A 291 18.69 13.98 -11.66
C PHE A 291 20.15 14.30 -12.01
N ASP A 292 20.68 13.58 -12.96
CA ASP A 292 22.04 13.78 -13.51
C ASP A 292 21.95 13.69 -15.02
N GLY A 293 22.06 14.84 -15.73
CA GLY A 293 21.85 14.84 -17.17
C GLY A 293 21.82 16.23 -17.83
N VAL A 294 21.10 16.27 -18.94
CA VAL A 294 21.02 17.45 -19.82
C VAL A 294 19.56 17.88 -19.97
N LEU A 295 19.33 19.19 -19.98
CA LEU A 295 18.03 19.81 -20.23
C LEU A 295 17.99 20.38 -21.66
N ASP A 296 16.90 20.08 -22.38
CA ASP A 296 16.57 20.83 -23.59
C ASP A 296 16.17 22.26 -23.20
N PRO A 297 16.79 23.28 -23.75
CA PRO A 297 16.51 24.68 -23.37
C PRO A 297 15.10 25.18 -23.71
N GLN A 298 14.30 24.43 -24.44
CA GLN A 298 12.91 24.75 -24.74
C GLN A 298 11.90 24.05 -23.82
N GLY A 299 12.37 23.24 -22.87
CA GLY A 299 11.52 22.43 -22.01
C GLY A 299 11.10 23.09 -20.70
N ASN A 300 10.11 22.45 -20.04
CA ASN A 300 9.67 22.79 -18.69
C ASN A 300 9.82 21.57 -17.78
N TYR A 301 10.60 21.71 -16.75
CA TYR A 301 10.99 20.62 -15.86
C TYR A 301 10.60 20.93 -14.43
N SER A 302 9.86 20.05 -13.82
CA SER A 302 9.34 20.22 -12.46
C SER A 302 9.73 19.04 -11.59
N PHE A 303 10.42 19.29 -10.48
CA PHE A 303 10.86 18.33 -9.49
C PHE A 303 10.24 18.73 -8.16
N ILE A 304 9.34 17.88 -7.64
CA ILE A 304 8.56 18.21 -6.45
C ILE A 304 8.64 17.08 -5.44
N THR A 305 8.94 17.43 -4.19
CA THR A 305 8.78 16.53 -3.05
C THR A 305 8.11 17.28 -1.90
N ASN A 306 7.36 16.60 -1.05
CA ASN A 306 6.86 17.23 0.16
C ASN A 306 7.88 17.12 1.28
N LEU A 307 8.54 15.97 1.40
CA LEU A 307 9.48 15.67 2.46
C LEU A 307 10.68 14.93 1.90
N GLY A 308 11.84 15.61 1.79
CA GLY A 308 13.02 14.97 1.26
C GLY A 308 14.00 15.89 0.55
N THR A 309 14.80 15.31 -0.33
CA THR A 309 15.89 16.00 -1.02
C THR A 309 15.66 15.99 -2.52
N ILE A 310 15.96 17.12 -3.17
CA ILE A 310 16.07 17.23 -4.61
C ILE A 310 17.52 17.59 -4.95
N ASP A 311 18.18 16.74 -5.72
CA ASP A 311 19.56 16.92 -6.17
C ASP A 311 19.61 16.87 -7.70
N VAL A 312 19.99 17.97 -8.32
CA VAL A 312 20.04 18.16 -9.78
C VAL A 312 21.46 18.47 -10.19
N VAL A 313 22.06 17.60 -11.00
CA VAL A 313 23.37 17.78 -11.62
C VAL A 313 23.18 18.02 -13.10
N LEU A 314 23.60 19.18 -13.58
CA LEU A 314 23.44 19.60 -14.99
C LEU A 314 24.79 19.60 -15.70
N HIS A 315 24.84 18.86 -16.80
CA HIS A 315 26.03 18.73 -17.65
C HIS A 315 25.99 19.67 -18.88
N GLY A 316 27.16 19.87 -19.45
CA GLY A 316 27.33 20.69 -20.65
C GLY A 316 27.22 22.19 -20.36
N ASN A 317 26.58 22.91 -21.29
CA ASN A 317 26.31 24.35 -21.15
C ASN A 317 24.80 24.56 -20.94
N PRO A 318 24.29 24.30 -19.73
CA PRO A 318 22.86 24.38 -19.49
C PRO A 318 22.34 25.81 -19.60
N SER A 319 21.18 26.00 -20.24
CA SER A 319 20.47 27.27 -20.34
C SER A 319 19.09 27.14 -19.70
N PHE A 320 18.88 27.79 -18.55
CA PHE A 320 17.64 27.67 -17.80
C PHE A 320 17.33 28.89 -16.94
N VAL A 321 16.05 28.99 -16.56
CA VAL A 321 15.56 29.85 -15.49
C VAL A 321 15.14 28.95 -14.33
N LEU A 322 15.79 29.14 -13.18
CA LEU A 322 15.57 28.36 -11.96
C LEU A 322 14.53 29.02 -11.06
N ALA A 323 13.53 28.27 -10.67
CA ALA A 323 12.60 28.56 -9.58
C ALA A 323 12.76 27.47 -8.50
N ALA A 324 13.63 27.69 -7.52
CA ALA A 324 13.86 26.76 -6.43
C ALA A 324 13.31 27.32 -5.12
N ALA A 325 12.52 26.51 -4.40
CA ALA A 325 11.90 26.90 -3.14
C ALA A 325 11.82 25.74 -2.14
N THR A 326 11.93 26.09 -0.85
CA THR A 326 11.61 25.21 0.28
C THR A 326 10.91 26.02 1.35
N ASP A 327 9.92 25.43 2.01
CA ASP A 327 9.24 26.11 3.14
C ASP A 327 10.11 26.00 4.42
N LEU A 328 10.73 24.84 4.64
CA LEU A 328 11.66 24.62 5.76
C LEU A 328 12.85 23.79 5.28
N GLY A 329 14.03 24.43 5.18
CA GLY A 329 15.25 23.76 4.71
C GLY A 329 16.22 24.72 4.03
N THR A 330 17.01 24.18 3.08
CA THR A 330 18.04 24.93 2.37
C THR A 330 17.95 24.76 0.87
N VAL A 331 18.23 25.83 0.14
CA VAL A 331 18.43 25.82 -1.31
C VAL A 331 19.88 26.17 -1.61
N HIS A 332 20.56 25.28 -2.32
CA HIS A 332 21.93 25.47 -2.79
C HIS A 332 21.99 25.50 -4.32
N ASN A 333 22.57 26.52 -4.87
CA ASN A 333 22.69 26.73 -6.33
C ASN A 333 24.11 27.14 -6.70
N ASP A 334 24.85 26.22 -7.34
CA ASP A 334 26.24 26.46 -7.79
C ASP A 334 26.36 27.40 -8.98
N PHE A 335 25.27 27.73 -9.65
CA PHE A 335 25.26 28.60 -10.81
C PHE A 335 25.24 30.09 -10.47
N GLY A 336 25.03 30.44 -9.20
CA GLY A 336 25.14 31.80 -8.66
C GLY A 336 23.96 32.72 -8.96
N GLY A 337 23.06 32.36 -9.86
CA GLY A 337 21.89 33.17 -10.21
C GLY A 337 20.69 32.34 -10.66
N PRO A 338 19.50 32.96 -10.75
CA PRO A 338 18.30 32.24 -11.18
C PRO A 338 18.25 32.02 -12.70
N THR A 339 19.02 32.79 -13.49
CA THR A 339 19.07 32.66 -14.95
C THR A 339 20.48 32.32 -15.38
N VAL A 340 20.62 31.28 -16.15
CA VAL A 340 21.88 30.73 -16.62
C VAL A 340 21.86 30.49 -18.11
N GLY A 341 22.97 30.81 -18.80
CA GLY A 341 23.13 30.57 -20.24
C GLY A 341 22.41 31.57 -21.14
N PRO A 342 22.55 31.41 -22.48
CA PRO A 342 21.86 32.23 -23.47
C PRO A 342 20.44 31.73 -23.72
N ALA A 343 19.54 32.62 -24.20
CA ALA A 343 18.21 32.21 -24.65
C ALA A 343 18.27 31.26 -25.88
N PRO A 344 17.32 30.27 -26.00
CA PRO A 344 16.19 30.04 -25.12
C PRO A 344 16.58 29.41 -23.79
N HIS A 345 15.73 29.58 -22.76
CA HIS A 345 15.96 29.06 -21.43
C HIS A 345 14.91 28.04 -21.07
N ALA A 346 15.35 26.84 -20.62
CA ALA A 346 14.47 25.88 -19.98
C ALA A 346 13.88 26.48 -18.70
N ARG A 347 12.64 26.13 -18.38
CA ARG A 347 12.06 26.42 -17.06
C ARG A 347 12.33 25.26 -16.12
N LEU A 348 13.09 25.50 -15.06
CA LEU A 348 13.44 24.50 -14.04
C LEU A 348 12.81 24.90 -12.71
N GLU A 349 11.78 24.16 -12.30
CA GLU A 349 11.07 24.33 -11.04
C GLU A 349 11.45 23.20 -10.07
N LEU A 350 12.00 23.56 -8.90
CA LEU A 350 12.40 22.65 -7.86
C LEU A 350 11.70 23.05 -6.55
N ARG A 351 10.88 22.17 -6.00
CA ARG A 351 10.11 22.50 -4.81
C ARG A 351 10.11 21.38 -3.80
N THR A 352 10.43 21.71 -2.54
CA THR A 352 10.19 20.84 -1.38
C THR A 352 9.51 21.64 -0.28
N ASN A 353 8.66 21.01 0.52
CA ASN A 353 8.11 21.70 1.69
C ASN A 353 9.11 21.58 2.86
N LEU A 354 9.69 20.41 3.06
CA LEU A 354 10.66 20.18 4.13
C LEU A 354 11.84 19.38 3.59
N GLY A 355 13.03 20.02 3.53
CA GLY A 355 14.23 19.35 3.06
C GLY A 355 15.22 20.25 2.32
N THR A 356 16.03 19.66 1.46
CA THR A 356 17.12 20.35 0.77
C THR A 356 16.91 20.29 -0.75
N VAL A 357 17.15 21.40 -1.41
CA VAL A 357 17.23 21.51 -2.87
C VAL A 357 18.67 21.88 -3.25
N THR A 358 19.28 21.09 -4.10
CA THR A 358 20.64 21.34 -4.59
C THR A 358 20.66 21.32 -6.12
N VAL A 359 21.30 22.32 -6.70
CA VAL A 359 21.55 22.39 -8.16
C VAL A 359 23.04 22.59 -8.38
N ARG A 360 23.67 21.64 -9.07
CA ARG A 360 25.13 21.59 -9.25
C ARG A 360 25.52 21.50 -10.72
N ARG A 361 26.77 21.89 -11.00
CA ARG A 361 27.40 21.62 -12.29
C ARG A 361 28.01 20.21 -12.26
N GLY A 362 27.82 19.45 -13.33
CA GLY A 362 28.44 18.17 -13.58
C GLY A 362 29.67 18.27 -14.45
#